data_e0bde74bd2f6442b29730bb8db7dbafe
#
_entry.id   e0bde74bd2f6442b29730bb8db7dbafe
#
_cell.length_a   1.000
_cell.length_b   1.000
_cell.length_c   1.000
_cell.angle_alpha   90.00
_cell.angle_beta   90.00
_cell.angle_gamma   90.00
#
_symmetry.space_group_name_H-M   'P 1'
#
loop_
_entity.id
_entity.type
_entity.pdbx_description
1 polymer ?
#
loop_
_entity_poly.entity_id
_entity_poly.type
_entity_poly.pdbx_seq_one_letter_code
_entity_poly.pdbx_strand_id
1 'polypeptide(L)'
;VGIISVLATDTVDTSSPGPDVVFQDEADSLRADVAALTAEGVTKIIALTHVGVKKDMALAGEVAGLDAVVGGHSHTKFSNTEDGAMAYPTMVGAVPVVSAYAYSKYLGHLVLSFDDEGTLIKAEGDTILLDASVTPDASIVARVAELAGPIEELKARVVAETQTAIDGDRKSCRAAECAMGNLVAEAMLDRARDQGVTIAIANASFLWEIPPPLFLP
;
A
#
# COMPACT_ATOMS: atom_id res chain seq x y z
N VAL A 1 10.05 -4.32 23.23
CA VAL A 1 10.02 -4.36 21.75
C VAL A 1 10.03 -2.94 21.25
N GLY A 2 10.96 -2.62 20.33
CA GLY A 2 10.98 -1.37 19.59
C GLY A 2 10.35 -1.55 18.21
N ILE A 3 9.60 -0.56 17.76
CA ILE A 3 9.08 -0.49 16.38
C ILE A 3 9.64 0.79 15.77
N ILE A 4 10.36 0.65 14.68
CA ILE A 4 10.91 1.75 13.90
C ILE A 4 10.34 1.71 12.49
N SER A 5 10.41 2.81 11.75
CA SER A 5 9.77 2.85 10.43
C SER A 5 10.56 3.66 9.42
N VAL A 6 10.42 3.27 8.15
CA VAL A 6 10.92 4.06 7.01
C VAL A 6 9.90 4.09 5.88
N LEU A 7 9.89 5.20 5.19
CA LEU A 7 9.11 5.46 4.00
C LEU A 7 10.04 5.57 2.78
N ALA A 8 9.57 5.13 1.62
CA ALA A 8 10.32 5.24 0.36
C ALA A 8 10.73 6.69 0.07
N THR A 9 11.99 6.91 -0.26
CA THR A 9 12.53 8.26 -0.55
C THR A 9 11.97 8.87 -1.82
N ASP A 10 11.45 8.06 -2.77
CA ASP A 10 10.74 8.53 -3.97
C ASP A 10 9.35 9.12 -3.67
N THR A 11 8.92 9.11 -2.41
CA THR A 11 7.71 9.80 -1.96
C THR A 11 7.76 11.31 -2.27
N VAL A 12 8.94 11.89 -2.34
CA VAL A 12 9.12 13.30 -2.76
C VAL A 12 8.59 13.54 -4.19
N ASP A 13 8.73 12.55 -5.07
CA ASP A 13 8.32 12.64 -6.47
C ASP A 13 6.85 12.21 -6.69
N THR A 14 6.33 11.40 -5.78
CA THR A 14 4.98 10.81 -5.87
C THR A 14 3.93 11.50 -5.01
N SER A 15 4.34 12.51 -4.24
CA SER A 15 3.46 13.29 -3.36
C SER A 15 3.86 14.78 -3.36
N SER A 16 3.21 15.56 -2.53
CA SER A 16 3.52 16.99 -2.33
C SER A 16 3.81 17.27 -0.85
N PRO A 17 4.96 16.82 -0.32
CA PRO A 17 5.26 16.88 1.11
C PRO A 17 5.49 18.31 1.62
N GLY A 18 5.71 19.27 0.72
CA GLY A 18 6.06 20.65 1.07
C GLY A 18 7.56 20.87 1.28
N PRO A 19 7.99 22.15 1.36
CA PRO A 19 9.42 22.50 1.38
C PRO A 19 10.13 22.17 2.69
N ASP A 20 9.39 21.96 3.77
CA ASP A 20 9.94 21.71 5.11
C ASP A 20 10.15 20.22 5.42
N VAL A 21 9.79 19.33 4.49
CA VAL A 21 9.97 17.87 4.63
C VAL A 21 11.23 17.44 3.92
N VAL A 22 12.15 16.85 4.66
CA VAL A 22 13.42 16.32 4.13
C VAL A 22 13.40 14.80 4.23
N PHE A 23 13.64 14.12 3.09
CA PHE A 23 13.78 12.67 3.05
C PHE A 23 15.25 12.30 3.27
N GLN A 24 15.49 11.36 4.17
CA GLN A 24 16.82 10.80 4.46
C GLN A 24 16.92 9.40 3.84
N ASP A 25 18.14 8.91 3.67
CA ASP A 25 18.37 7.52 3.24
C ASP A 25 17.73 6.54 4.23
N GLU A 26 17.02 5.52 3.71
CA GLU A 26 16.25 4.59 4.51
C GLU A 26 17.14 3.72 5.40
N ALA A 27 18.29 3.27 4.90
CA ALA A 27 19.21 2.43 5.67
C ALA A 27 19.90 3.23 6.79
N ASP A 28 20.31 4.48 6.50
CA ASP A 28 20.91 5.36 7.50
C ASP A 28 19.93 5.74 8.59
N SER A 29 18.66 5.99 8.24
CA SER A 29 17.58 6.26 9.19
C SER A 29 17.34 5.06 10.11
N LEU A 30 17.21 3.85 9.54
CA LEU A 30 17.04 2.63 10.36
C LEU A 30 18.25 2.36 11.25
N ARG A 31 19.49 2.55 10.78
CA ARG A 31 20.70 2.40 11.61
C ARG A 31 20.71 3.36 12.79
N ALA A 32 20.30 4.59 12.58
CA ALA A 32 20.21 5.58 13.66
C ALA A 32 19.15 5.20 14.71
N ASP A 33 17.96 4.76 14.25
CA ASP A 33 16.87 4.34 15.13
C ASP A 33 17.22 3.05 15.91
N VAL A 34 17.86 2.06 15.26
CA VAL A 34 18.36 0.85 15.92
C VAL A 34 19.37 1.21 17.00
N ALA A 35 20.32 2.11 16.70
CA ALA A 35 21.32 2.54 17.66
C ALA A 35 20.69 3.24 18.86
N ALA A 36 19.70 4.11 18.64
CA ALA A 36 18.99 4.82 19.69
C ALA A 36 18.23 3.84 20.62
N LEU A 37 17.44 2.92 20.07
CA LEU A 37 16.71 1.93 20.84
C LEU A 37 17.63 0.96 21.59
N THR A 38 18.73 0.54 20.96
CA THR A 38 19.72 -0.32 21.61
C THR A 38 20.38 0.38 22.82
N ALA A 39 20.65 1.68 22.71
CA ALA A 39 21.19 2.48 23.83
C ALA A 39 20.18 2.58 25.00
N GLU A 40 18.88 2.47 24.73
CA GLU A 40 17.80 2.39 25.73
C GLU A 40 17.61 0.97 26.30
N GLY A 41 18.38 -0.01 25.85
CA GLY A 41 18.28 -1.41 26.29
C GLY A 41 17.19 -2.20 25.59
N VAL A 42 16.65 -1.72 24.45
CA VAL A 42 15.68 -2.46 23.64
C VAL A 42 16.44 -3.48 22.80
N THR A 43 16.12 -4.77 22.98
CA THR A 43 16.80 -5.90 22.30
C THR A 43 15.96 -6.55 21.19
N LYS A 44 14.70 -6.15 21.04
CA LYS A 44 13.79 -6.70 20.03
C LYS A 44 13.27 -5.55 19.18
N ILE A 45 13.75 -5.45 17.93
CA ILE A 45 13.50 -4.29 17.04
C ILE A 45 12.86 -4.77 15.72
N ILE A 46 11.67 -4.26 15.44
CA ILE A 46 10.90 -4.56 14.24
C ILE A 46 10.84 -3.31 13.37
N ALA A 47 11.25 -3.43 12.10
CA ALA A 47 11.08 -2.37 11.11
C ALA A 47 9.71 -2.50 10.43
N LEU A 48 8.88 -1.47 10.54
CA LEU A 48 7.64 -1.31 9.78
C LEU A 48 7.93 -0.40 8.59
N THR A 49 7.92 -0.94 7.37
CA THR A 49 8.45 -0.27 6.20
C THR A 49 7.40 -0.06 5.11
N HIS A 50 7.58 1.01 4.32
CA HIS A 50 6.80 1.23 3.10
C HIS A 50 7.71 1.59 1.94
N VAL A 51 8.63 0.68 1.60
CA VAL A 51 9.70 0.88 0.60
C VAL A 51 9.69 -0.16 -0.53
N GLY A 52 8.85 -1.18 -0.40
CA GLY A 52 8.73 -2.29 -1.34
C GLY A 52 9.69 -3.44 -1.09
N VAL A 53 9.26 -4.65 -1.49
CA VAL A 53 9.91 -5.93 -1.13
C VAL A 53 11.39 -6.00 -1.46
N LYS A 54 11.83 -5.44 -2.59
CA LYS A 54 13.25 -5.45 -2.97
C LYS A 54 14.12 -4.67 -1.99
N LYS A 55 13.64 -3.49 -1.58
CA LYS A 55 14.32 -2.65 -0.61
C LYS A 55 14.20 -3.26 0.80
N ASP A 56 13.04 -3.82 1.18
CA ASP A 56 12.87 -4.53 2.45
C ASP A 56 13.89 -5.64 2.64
N MET A 57 14.11 -6.46 1.59
CA MET A 57 15.12 -7.51 1.59
C MET A 57 16.54 -6.96 1.72
N ALA A 58 16.87 -5.85 1.04
CA ALA A 58 18.17 -5.21 1.15
C ALA A 58 18.39 -4.67 2.56
N LEU A 59 17.43 -3.93 3.12
CA LEU A 59 17.50 -3.36 4.47
C LEU A 59 17.63 -4.44 5.54
N ALA A 60 16.90 -5.56 5.41
CA ALA A 60 17.02 -6.71 6.30
C ALA A 60 18.43 -7.33 6.29
N GLY A 61 19.12 -7.27 5.16
CA GLY A 61 20.49 -7.79 5.03
C GLY A 61 21.60 -6.83 5.45
N GLU A 62 21.36 -5.52 5.37
CA GLU A 62 22.41 -4.52 5.59
C GLU A 62 22.29 -3.74 6.91
N VAL A 63 21.11 -3.72 7.55
CA VAL A 63 20.90 -3.04 8.83
C VAL A 63 20.96 -4.04 9.96
N ALA A 64 22.09 -4.05 10.66
CA ALA A 64 22.28 -4.93 11.81
C ALA A 64 21.37 -4.51 12.99
N GLY A 65 20.89 -5.48 13.76
CA GLY A 65 20.05 -5.26 14.93
C GLY A 65 18.53 -5.24 14.64
N LEU A 66 18.11 -5.52 13.42
CA LEU A 66 16.71 -5.79 13.10
C LEU A 66 16.36 -7.27 13.39
N ASP A 67 15.23 -7.51 14.03
CA ASP A 67 14.69 -8.85 14.27
C ASP A 67 13.58 -9.25 13.30
N ALA A 68 12.92 -8.27 12.67
CA ALA A 68 11.96 -8.52 11.61
C ALA A 68 11.71 -7.27 10.77
N VAL A 69 11.27 -7.47 9.52
CA VAL A 69 10.78 -6.41 8.63
C VAL A 69 9.34 -6.74 8.21
N VAL A 70 8.43 -5.81 8.47
CA VAL A 70 7.04 -5.85 8.02
C VAL A 70 6.86 -4.80 6.94
N GLY A 71 6.81 -5.25 5.69
CA GLY A 71 6.88 -4.43 4.50
C GLY A 71 5.54 -4.13 3.84
N GLY A 72 5.56 -3.16 2.94
CA GLY A 72 4.43 -2.74 2.12
C GLY A 72 4.86 -2.18 0.77
N HIS A 73 4.07 -1.28 0.17
CA HIS A 73 4.33 -0.51 -1.06
C HIS A 73 4.23 -1.33 -2.37
N SER A 74 4.97 -2.41 -2.52
CA SER A 74 5.02 -3.19 -3.77
C SER A 74 3.84 -4.14 -3.97
N HIS A 75 2.90 -4.20 -3.04
CA HIS A 75 1.76 -5.12 -3.07
C HIS A 75 2.18 -6.58 -3.30
N THR A 76 3.33 -6.97 -2.78
CA THR A 76 3.85 -8.33 -2.97
C THR A 76 3.10 -9.30 -2.06
N LYS A 77 2.59 -10.38 -2.65
CA LYS A 77 1.92 -11.44 -1.92
C LYS A 77 2.95 -12.36 -1.27
N PHE A 78 2.83 -12.55 0.03
CA PHE A 78 3.51 -13.59 0.80
C PHE A 78 2.48 -14.60 1.28
N SER A 79 2.75 -15.88 1.11
CA SER A 79 1.90 -16.97 1.62
C SER A 79 2.62 -18.29 1.51
N ASN A 80 2.32 -19.22 2.43
CA ASN A 80 2.78 -20.59 2.38
C ASN A 80 1.74 -21.54 1.78
N THR A 81 0.55 -21.01 1.44
CA THR A 81 -0.58 -21.80 0.96
C THR A 81 -1.04 -21.43 -0.44
N GLU A 82 -0.52 -20.33 -1.02
CA GLU A 82 -0.91 -19.86 -2.36
C GLU A 82 0.25 -19.95 -3.36
N ASP A 83 0.00 -20.56 -4.52
CA ASP A 83 0.98 -20.69 -5.59
C ASP A 83 1.44 -19.33 -6.13
N GLY A 84 2.74 -19.21 -6.40
CA GLY A 84 3.36 -18.01 -6.92
C GLY A 84 3.57 -16.87 -5.90
N ALA A 85 3.16 -17.06 -4.66
CA ALA A 85 3.49 -16.15 -3.57
C ALA A 85 4.93 -16.34 -3.08
N MET A 86 5.50 -15.32 -2.45
CA MET A 86 6.75 -15.48 -1.69
C MET A 86 6.47 -16.23 -0.38
N ALA A 87 7.44 -16.98 0.13
CA ALA A 87 7.30 -17.67 1.42
C ALA A 87 7.03 -16.67 2.57
N TYR A 88 6.16 -17.03 3.51
CA TYR A 88 5.84 -16.23 4.70
C TYR A 88 6.34 -16.91 5.98
N PRO A 89 7.35 -16.37 6.68
CA PRO A 89 8.22 -15.27 6.25
C PRO A 89 9.26 -15.69 5.22
N THR A 90 9.80 -14.75 4.47
CA THR A 90 11.03 -14.94 3.71
C THR A 90 12.22 -14.50 4.55
N MET A 91 13.20 -15.39 4.72
CA MET A 91 14.37 -15.09 5.56
C MET A 91 15.48 -14.42 4.77
N VAL A 92 16.04 -13.33 5.32
CA VAL A 92 17.27 -12.70 4.85
C VAL A 92 18.30 -12.82 5.97
N GLY A 93 19.20 -13.79 5.85
CA GLY A 93 20.03 -14.19 6.98
C GLY A 93 19.17 -14.67 8.15
N ALA A 94 19.25 -13.99 9.28
CA ALA A 94 18.44 -14.28 10.46
C ALA A 94 17.14 -13.42 10.55
N VAL A 95 16.93 -12.45 9.63
CA VAL A 95 15.84 -11.50 9.69
C VAL A 95 14.66 -11.96 8.81
N PRO A 96 13.47 -12.25 9.38
CA PRO A 96 12.26 -12.52 8.63
C PRO A 96 11.69 -11.24 8.01
N VAL A 97 11.36 -11.32 6.73
CA VAL A 97 10.66 -10.27 5.97
C VAL A 97 9.28 -10.78 5.58
N VAL A 98 8.25 -9.98 5.84
CA VAL A 98 6.86 -10.32 5.53
C VAL A 98 6.12 -9.16 4.87
N SER A 99 5.09 -9.47 4.09
CA SER A 99 4.12 -8.52 3.55
C SER A 99 2.77 -9.20 3.38
N ALA A 100 1.67 -8.47 3.53
CA ALA A 100 0.31 -8.98 3.47
C ALA A 100 -0.45 -8.54 2.21
N TYR A 101 0.26 -8.36 1.08
CA TYR A 101 -0.32 -7.96 -0.21
C TYR A 101 -0.84 -6.51 -0.19
N ALA A 102 -2.14 -6.29 -0.42
CA ALA A 102 -2.72 -4.96 -0.56
C ALA A 102 -4.23 -4.96 -0.28
N TYR A 103 -4.79 -3.73 -0.14
CA TYR A 103 -6.25 -3.46 -0.08
C TYR A 103 -6.98 -4.14 1.06
N SER A 104 -6.31 -4.39 2.17
CA SER A 104 -6.88 -5.12 3.32
C SER A 104 -7.48 -6.48 2.97
N LYS A 105 -7.05 -7.08 1.83
CA LYS A 105 -7.53 -8.39 1.40
C LYS A 105 -7.00 -9.52 2.29
N TYR A 106 -5.83 -9.32 2.89
CA TYR A 106 -5.20 -10.28 3.78
C TYR A 106 -4.74 -9.62 5.07
N LEU A 107 -4.78 -10.37 6.15
CA LEU A 107 -4.15 -10.03 7.43
C LEU A 107 -2.87 -10.86 7.57
N GLY A 108 -1.73 -10.23 7.75
CA GLY A 108 -0.48 -10.92 8.08
C GLY A 108 -0.46 -11.35 9.54
N HIS A 109 -0.16 -12.63 9.79
CA HIS A 109 0.04 -13.16 11.14
C HIS A 109 1.46 -13.71 11.25
N LEU A 110 2.33 -13.01 11.97
CA LEU A 110 3.72 -13.37 12.21
C LEU A 110 3.94 -13.62 13.70
N VAL A 111 4.47 -14.79 14.04
CA VAL A 111 4.88 -15.14 15.40
C VAL A 111 6.39 -15.20 15.47
N LEU A 112 6.96 -14.39 16.34
CA LEU A 112 8.40 -14.33 16.62
C LEU A 112 8.67 -14.89 18.02
N SER A 113 9.53 -15.88 18.11
CA SER A 113 9.98 -16.44 19.39
C SER A 113 11.43 -16.03 19.65
N PHE A 114 11.71 -15.58 20.83
CA PHE A 114 13.03 -15.13 21.27
C PHE A 114 13.50 -15.96 22.46
N ASP A 115 14.81 -16.10 22.60
CA ASP A 115 15.42 -16.62 23.83
C ASP A 115 15.42 -15.58 24.96
N ASP A 116 15.96 -15.98 26.11
CA ASP A 116 16.05 -15.11 27.29
C ASP A 116 17.01 -13.93 27.08
N GLU A 117 17.97 -14.06 26.19
CA GLU A 117 18.92 -13.03 25.78
C GLU A 117 18.34 -12.06 24.75
N GLY A 118 17.16 -12.37 24.18
CA GLY A 118 16.45 -11.54 23.20
C GLY A 118 16.85 -11.82 21.75
N THR A 119 17.52 -12.96 21.50
CA THR A 119 17.85 -13.39 20.13
C THR A 119 16.65 -14.08 19.50
N LEU A 120 16.34 -13.76 18.26
CA LEU A 120 15.27 -14.42 17.51
C LEU A 120 15.64 -15.88 17.22
N ILE A 121 14.85 -16.82 17.72
CA ILE A 121 15.06 -18.28 17.55
C ILE A 121 14.06 -18.92 16.58
N LYS A 122 12.90 -18.27 16.35
CA LYS A 122 11.87 -18.76 15.43
C LYS A 122 11.03 -17.63 14.89
N ALA A 123 10.71 -17.73 13.60
CA ALA A 123 9.71 -16.87 12.93
C ALA A 123 8.79 -17.78 12.10
N GLU A 124 7.49 -17.68 12.32
CA GLU A 124 6.47 -18.47 11.62
C GLU A 124 5.17 -17.71 11.46
N GLY A 125 4.34 -18.16 10.51
CA GLY A 125 3.04 -17.57 10.25
C GLY A 125 2.62 -17.70 8.81
N ASP A 126 1.55 -17.02 8.47
CA ASP A 126 1.05 -16.87 7.09
C ASP A 126 0.12 -15.66 7.00
N THR A 127 -0.36 -15.38 5.81
CA THR A 127 -1.44 -14.42 5.57
C THR A 127 -2.79 -15.10 5.67
N ILE A 128 -3.74 -14.43 6.30
CA ILE A 128 -5.14 -14.87 6.48
C ILE A 128 -5.99 -14.10 5.48
N LEU A 129 -6.68 -14.82 4.59
CA LEU A 129 -7.62 -14.19 3.65
C LEU A 129 -8.83 -13.64 4.42
N LEU A 130 -9.12 -12.36 4.23
CA LEU A 130 -10.28 -11.69 4.80
C LEU A 130 -11.42 -11.71 3.78
N ASP A 131 -12.13 -12.82 3.72
CA ASP A 131 -13.30 -13.01 2.86
C ASP A 131 -14.60 -13.10 3.67
N ALA A 132 -15.69 -13.54 3.03
CA ALA A 132 -17.00 -13.67 3.65
C ALA A 132 -17.07 -14.67 4.82
N SER A 133 -16.04 -15.49 5.04
CA SER A 133 -15.95 -16.41 6.19
C SER A 133 -15.60 -15.70 7.50
N VAL A 134 -15.00 -14.50 7.39
CA VAL A 134 -14.64 -13.67 8.55
C VAL A 134 -15.85 -12.84 8.96
N THR A 135 -16.36 -13.05 10.15
CA THR A 135 -17.49 -12.27 10.68
C THR A 135 -17.03 -10.84 10.99
N PRO A 136 -17.59 -9.81 10.34
CA PRO A 136 -17.23 -8.44 10.63
C PRO A 136 -17.67 -8.01 12.05
N ASP A 137 -16.92 -7.11 12.66
CA ASP A 137 -17.33 -6.46 13.91
C ASP A 137 -18.54 -5.56 13.66
N ALA A 138 -19.64 -5.82 14.39
CA ALA A 138 -20.91 -5.13 14.19
C ALA A 138 -20.82 -3.62 14.45
N SER A 139 -19.99 -3.18 15.39
CA SER A 139 -19.82 -1.78 15.73
C SER A 139 -19.06 -1.03 14.62
N ILE A 140 -18.07 -1.68 14.03
CA ILE A 140 -17.31 -1.13 12.88
C ILE A 140 -18.20 -1.05 11.65
N VAL A 141 -19.00 -2.09 11.37
CA VAL A 141 -19.97 -2.08 10.25
C VAL A 141 -20.95 -0.92 10.39
N ALA A 142 -21.51 -0.71 11.59
CA ALA A 142 -22.42 0.40 11.84
C ALA A 142 -21.74 1.76 11.61
N ARG A 143 -20.49 1.92 12.07
CA ARG A 143 -19.74 3.15 11.86
C ARG A 143 -19.40 3.41 10.39
N VAL A 144 -19.03 2.37 9.65
CA VAL A 144 -18.80 2.47 8.20
C VAL A 144 -20.09 2.89 7.48
N ALA A 145 -21.24 2.29 7.82
CA ALA A 145 -22.52 2.65 7.23
C ALA A 145 -22.91 4.12 7.49
N GLU A 146 -22.70 4.60 8.72
CA GLU A 146 -22.90 6.02 9.06
C GLU A 146 -22.03 6.96 8.20
N LEU A 147 -20.73 6.64 8.09
CA LEU A 147 -19.80 7.46 7.31
C LEU A 147 -20.04 7.36 5.79
N ALA A 148 -20.57 6.26 5.31
CA ALA A 148 -20.89 6.05 3.89
C ALA A 148 -22.14 6.85 3.44
N GLY A 149 -23.06 7.18 4.36
CA GLY A 149 -24.33 7.86 4.03
C GLY A 149 -24.17 9.05 3.07
N PRO A 150 -23.36 10.08 3.39
CA PRO A 150 -23.15 11.24 2.51
C PRO A 150 -22.53 10.85 1.14
N ILE A 151 -21.72 9.78 1.10
CA ILE A 151 -21.09 9.28 -0.13
C ILE A 151 -22.15 8.63 -1.03
N GLU A 152 -23.07 7.87 -0.46
CA GLU A 152 -24.15 7.23 -1.21
C GLU A 152 -25.10 8.29 -1.82
N GLU A 153 -25.39 9.38 -1.11
CA GLU A 153 -26.14 10.50 -1.67
C GLU A 153 -25.44 11.14 -2.87
N LEU A 154 -24.12 11.34 -2.78
CA LEU A 154 -23.30 11.85 -3.89
C LEU A 154 -23.27 10.89 -5.07
N LYS A 155 -23.15 9.59 -4.83
CA LYS A 155 -23.16 8.54 -5.87
C LYS A 155 -24.51 8.45 -6.59
N ALA A 156 -25.61 8.65 -5.87
CA ALA A 156 -26.96 8.66 -6.44
C ALA A 156 -27.26 9.90 -7.30
N ARG A 157 -26.43 10.93 -7.23
CA ARG A 157 -26.62 12.15 -8.02
C ARG A 157 -26.24 11.92 -9.47
N VAL A 158 -27.24 11.94 -10.36
CA VAL A 158 -26.99 11.97 -11.80
C VAL A 158 -26.40 13.33 -12.18
N VAL A 159 -25.17 13.36 -12.67
CA VAL A 159 -24.46 14.59 -13.07
C VAL A 159 -24.47 14.82 -14.59
N ALA A 160 -24.62 13.75 -15.36
CA ALA A 160 -24.72 13.77 -16.82
C ALA A 160 -25.32 12.45 -17.34
N GLU A 161 -25.76 12.48 -18.59
CA GLU A 161 -26.23 11.29 -19.33
C GLU A 161 -25.34 11.10 -20.55
N THR A 162 -25.13 9.86 -20.98
CA THR A 162 -24.37 9.53 -22.18
C THR A 162 -25.23 8.70 -23.14
N GLN A 163 -25.09 8.93 -24.44
CA GLN A 163 -25.79 8.15 -25.47
C GLN A 163 -25.11 6.82 -25.81
N THR A 164 -23.84 6.68 -25.39
CA THR A 164 -23.03 5.49 -25.65
C THR A 164 -22.25 5.12 -24.37
N ALA A 165 -21.95 3.83 -24.21
CA ALA A 165 -21.09 3.39 -23.13
C ALA A 165 -19.69 4.04 -23.23
N ILE A 166 -19.18 4.54 -22.11
CA ILE A 166 -17.81 5.07 -22.01
C ILE A 166 -16.93 3.97 -21.44
N ASP A 167 -16.06 3.39 -22.27
CA ASP A 167 -15.12 2.35 -21.82
C ASP A 167 -14.10 2.94 -20.87
N GLY A 168 -14.10 2.44 -19.63
CA GLY A 168 -13.16 2.74 -18.56
C GLY A 168 -12.45 1.48 -18.03
N ASP A 169 -12.57 0.34 -18.74
CA ASP A 169 -11.91 -0.89 -18.31
C ASP A 169 -10.39 -0.71 -18.21
N ARG A 170 -9.84 -1.17 -17.10
CA ARG A 170 -8.42 -1.00 -16.77
C ARG A 170 -7.49 -1.64 -17.80
N LYS A 171 -7.87 -2.79 -18.37
CA LYS A 171 -7.02 -3.49 -19.36
C LYS A 171 -7.01 -2.72 -20.67
N SER A 172 -8.18 -2.25 -21.12
CA SER A 172 -8.30 -1.42 -22.32
C SER A 172 -7.49 -0.13 -22.18
N CYS A 173 -7.72 0.62 -21.09
CA CYS A 173 -7.13 1.94 -20.87
C CYS A 173 -5.62 1.90 -20.57
N ARG A 174 -5.08 0.76 -20.15
CA ARG A 174 -3.62 0.60 -19.97
C ARG A 174 -2.90 0.13 -21.20
N ALA A 175 -3.61 -0.47 -22.14
CA ALA A 175 -3.03 -1.00 -23.37
C ALA A 175 -3.08 -0.01 -24.51
N ALA A 176 -4.09 0.87 -24.54
CA ALA A 176 -4.35 1.81 -25.63
C ALA A 176 -5.17 3.01 -25.14
N GLU A 177 -5.40 3.95 -26.04
CA GLU A 177 -6.36 5.04 -25.88
C GLU A 177 -7.76 4.47 -25.57
N CYS A 178 -8.48 5.07 -24.60
CA CYS A 178 -9.82 4.64 -24.23
C CYS A 178 -10.76 5.84 -24.00
N ALA A 179 -12.06 5.60 -24.14
CA ALA A 179 -13.08 6.65 -24.08
C ALA A 179 -13.10 7.39 -22.74
N MET A 180 -12.94 6.68 -21.61
CA MET A 180 -12.88 7.30 -20.30
C MET A 180 -11.59 8.11 -20.11
N GLY A 181 -10.46 7.63 -20.63
CA GLY A 181 -9.19 8.36 -20.60
C GLY A 181 -9.30 9.70 -21.33
N ASN A 182 -9.92 9.70 -22.50
CA ASN A 182 -10.16 10.92 -23.25
C ASN A 182 -11.09 11.88 -22.52
N LEU A 183 -12.21 11.39 -21.98
CA LEU A 183 -13.13 12.22 -21.20
C LEU A 183 -12.45 12.90 -20.00
N VAL A 184 -11.60 12.15 -19.27
CA VAL A 184 -10.84 12.71 -18.14
C VAL A 184 -9.82 13.74 -18.62
N ALA A 185 -9.07 13.47 -19.67
CA ALA A 185 -8.08 14.39 -20.20
C ALA A 185 -8.75 15.67 -20.76
N GLU A 186 -9.88 15.56 -21.45
CA GLU A 186 -10.66 16.69 -21.90
C GLU A 186 -11.22 17.55 -20.75
N ALA A 187 -11.71 16.91 -19.70
CA ALA A 187 -12.18 17.62 -18.49
C ALA A 187 -11.05 18.39 -17.79
N MET A 188 -9.84 17.78 -17.72
CA MET A 188 -8.65 18.46 -17.18
C MET A 188 -8.25 19.65 -18.05
N LEU A 189 -8.27 19.48 -19.39
CA LEU A 189 -7.95 20.53 -20.34
C LEU A 189 -8.96 21.68 -20.24
N ASP A 190 -10.25 21.37 -20.17
CA ASP A 190 -11.31 22.39 -20.03
C ASP A 190 -11.13 23.18 -18.74
N ARG A 191 -10.84 22.51 -17.63
CA ARG A 191 -10.62 23.14 -16.31
C ARG A 191 -9.43 24.09 -16.28
N ALA A 192 -8.38 23.80 -17.09
CA ALA A 192 -7.15 24.58 -17.14
C ALA A 192 -7.05 25.52 -18.36
N ARG A 193 -8.06 25.58 -19.19
CA ARG A 193 -8.07 26.35 -20.45
C ARG A 193 -7.75 27.83 -20.25
N ASP A 194 -8.32 28.43 -19.22
CA ASP A 194 -8.13 29.85 -18.90
C ASP A 194 -6.69 30.17 -18.46
N GLN A 195 -5.89 29.13 -18.15
CA GLN A 195 -4.48 29.25 -17.79
C GLN A 195 -3.55 29.09 -19.00
N GLY A 196 -4.10 29.01 -20.21
CA GLY A 196 -3.34 28.87 -21.46
C GLY A 196 -2.85 27.42 -21.72
N VAL A 197 -3.35 26.45 -20.97
CA VAL A 197 -3.02 25.03 -21.19
C VAL A 197 -3.70 24.54 -22.46
N THR A 198 -2.92 23.90 -23.32
CA THR A 198 -3.38 23.37 -24.63
C THR A 198 -3.32 21.85 -24.74
N ILE A 199 -2.67 21.18 -23.81
CA ILE A 199 -2.52 19.72 -23.78
C ILE A 199 -2.77 19.22 -22.35
N ALA A 200 -3.55 18.17 -22.20
CA ALA A 200 -3.69 17.41 -20.96
C ALA A 200 -3.37 15.93 -21.20
N ILE A 201 -2.58 15.34 -20.32
CA ILE A 201 -2.22 13.93 -20.36
C ILE A 201 -2.55 13.32 -19.01
N ALA A 202 -3.33 12.25 -19.01
CA ALA A 202 -3.60 11.45 -17.83
C ALA A 202 -3.11 10.02 -18.05
N ASN A 203 -2.39 9.46 -17.08
CA ASN A 203 -2.04 8.05 -17.16
C ASN A 203 -3.22 7.19 -16.69
N ALA A 204 -3.27 5.93 -17.12
CA ALA A 204 -4.36 5.01 -16.82
C ALA A 204 -4.46 4.62 -15.31
N SER A 205 -3.51 5.00 -14.47
CA SER A 205 -3.61 4.81 -13.03
C SER A 205 -4.70 5.68 -12.39
N PHE A 206 -5.04 6.82 -12.99
CA PHE A 206 -6.17 7.66 -12.59
C PHE A 206 -7.55 7.01 -12.86
N LEU A 207 -7.60 6.02 -13.73
CA LEU A 207 -8.82 5.31 -14.10
C LEU A 207 -9.03 4.06 -13.22
N TRP A 208 -8.33 3.98 -12.12
CA TRP A 208 -8.47 2.90 -11.17
C TRP A 208 -9.84 2.96 -10.50
N GLU A 209 -10.61 1.87 -10.64
CA GLU A 209 -11.91 1.66 -10.00
C GLU A 209 -13.07 2.54 -10.47
N ILE A 210 -13.10 2.95 -11.74
CA ILE A 210 -14.36 3.35 -12.32
C ILE A 210 -15.19 2.06 -12.48
N PRO A 211 -16.34 1.94 -11.80
CA PRO A 211 -17.18 0.76 -11.94
C PRO A 211 -17.58 0.56 -13.41
N PRO A 212 -17.85 -0.69 -13.86
CA PRO A 212 -18.32 -0.94 -15.22
C PRO A 212 -19.49 -0.02 -15.55
N PRO A 213 -19.70 0.33 -16.83
CA PRO A 213 -20.63 1.37 -17.25
C PRO A 213 -21.98 1.20 -16.55
N LEU A 214 -22.42 2.23 -15.87
CA LEU A 214 -23.79 2.34 -15.41
C LEU A 214 -24.67 2.39 -16.68
N PHE A 215 -25.19 1.24 -17.10
CA PHE A 215 -26.32 1.22 -18.01
C PHE A 215 -27.52 1.74 -17.21
N LEU A 216 -27.86 2.99 -17.41
CA LEU A 216 -29.21 3.44 -17.07
C LEU A 216 -30.13 2.97 -18.21
N PRO A 217 -31.29 2.39 -17.90
CA PRO A 217 -32.22 1.88 -18.88
C PRO A 217 -32.81 2.97 -19.74
#